data_3956b9e5099659500ae55afe60a77f31
#
_entry.id   3956b9e5099659500ae55afe60a77f31
#
_cell.length_a   1.000
_cell.length_b   1.000
_cell.length_c   1.000
_cell.angle_alpha   90.00
_cell.angle_beta   90.00
_cell.angle_gamma   90.00
#
_symmetry.space_group_name_H-M   'P 1'
#
loop_
_entity.id
_entity.type
_entity.pdbx_description
1 polymer ?
#
loop_
_entity_poly.entity_id
_entity_poly.type
_entity_poly.pdbx_seq_one_letter_code
_entity_poly.pdbx_strand_id
1 'polypeptide(L)'
;MQQFVSMEEAFGAIEEHASKRLIETIRVPLPDAVGRVLAEPAIAKLSIPPFNNSARDGVLLSSAAIAAAREGQPLTLAGELRAGDTIETAENLLGDAARIMTGAPVPSWGAAVVMIEDVALTDDGHVNVNTLPDLGAWIRPQGSDIAAGREIFKPGRRIIPEHVQALASSGVVELTVHRKPRVGICSTGEELVDLASGPPGSGQIYDSNRPFMNAMMRSFGCDVVVTEHVGDTLDEMVGFLRRAMDASLDLVISSGAVSMGSYDFVKPALEAVGAQIIFHKVTQKPGKPLLFAILPNGTLYFGLPGNPVSTVVNCRFYVHYALGVMQQKPLETPIKLRLDRDIEKPEGMAVFLKAQCLRGKGGAMVCALEGQESFQTQPLLEMNGWIVLSEHLGSMQAGDMVNFYPANPRGLPDIF
;
A
#
# COMPACT_ATOMS: atom_id res chain seq x y z
N MET A 1 -17.39 17.39 -23.59
CA MET A 1 -16.25 17.90 -22.81
C MET A 1 -16.73 18.97 -21.84
N GLN A 2 -16.53 18.74 -20.54
CA GLN A 2 -16.77 19.77 -19.51
C GLN A 2 -15.53 20.66 -19.39
N GLN A 3 -15.71 21.96 -19.25
CA GLN A 3 -14.64 22.91 -18.95
C GLN A 3 -14.81 23.42 -17.51
N PHE A 4 -13.70 23.48 -16.74
CA PHE A 4 -13.70 23.96 -15.36
C PHE A 4 -14.58 23.13 -14.41
N VAL A 5 -14.21 21.87 -14.23
CA VAL A 5 -14.85 21.02 -13.21
C VAL A 5 -14.28 21.31 -11.82
N SER A 6 -15.06 21.06 -10.78
CA SER A 6 -14.58 21.06 -9.40
C SER A 6 -13.63 19.87 -9.15
N MET A 7 -12.94 19.86 -8.03
CA MET A 7 -12.13 18.72 -7.61
C MET A 7 -13.00 17.45 -7.44
N GLU A 8 -14.17 17.59 -6.83
CA GLU A 8 -15.11 16.49 -6.60
C GLU A 8 -15.66 15.93 -7.93
N GLU A 9 -16.08 16.82 -8.87
CA GLU A 9 -16.53 16.40 -10.20
C GLU A 9 -15.43 15.68 -10.98
N ALA A 10 -14.16 16.14 -10.87
CA ALA A 10 -13.03 15.49 -11.53
C ALA A 10 -12.79 14.08 -10.98
N PHE A 11 -12.84 13.88 -9.65
CA PHE A 11 -12.73 12.54 -9.05
C PHE A 11 -13.90 11.63 -9.46
N GLY A 12 -15.14 12.15 -9.47
CA GLY A 12 -16.31 11.39 -9.92
C GLY A 12 -16.21 10.95 -11.38
N ALA A 13 -15.76 11.84 -12.27
CA ALA A 13 -15.56 11.49 -13.67
C ALA A 13 -14.44 10.47 -13.87
N ILE A 14 -13.34 10.58 -13.12
CA ILE A 14 -12.25 9.59 -13.15
C ILE A 14 -12.76 8.23 -12.64
N GLU A 15 -13.49 8.20 -11.54
CA GLU A 15 -14.05 6.96 -10.97
C GLU A 15 -14.98 6.26 -11.95
N GLU A 16 -15.89 7.02 -12.59
CA GLU A 16 -16.82 6.46 -13.58
C GLU A 16 -16.10 5.76 -14.72
N HIS A 17 -15.02 6.32 -15.23
CA HIS A 17 -14.30 5.75 -16.37
C HIS A 17 -13.26 4.71 -15.96
N ALA A 18 -12.53 4.92 -14.87
CA ALA A 18 -11.53 3.98 -14.36
C ALA A 18 -12.15 2.67 -13.89
N SER A 19 -13.37 2.71 -13.30
CA SER A 19 -14.10 1.50 -12.90
C SER A 19 -14.51 0.59 -14.07
N LYS A 20 -14.57 1.13 -15.28
CA LYS A 20 -14.82 0.37 -16.51
C LYS A 20 -13.53 -0.23 -17.10
N ARG A 21 -12.37 0.11 -16.57
CA ARG A 21 -11.04 -0.32 -17.03
C ARG A 21 -10.28 -1.01 -15.87
N LEU A 22 -10.87 -2.06 -15.32
CA LEU A 22 -10.23 -2.82 -14.25
C LEU A 22 -8.97 -3.53 -14.74
N ILE A 23 -7.94 -3.54 -13.92
CA ILE A 23 -6.70 -4.26 -14.19
C ILE A 23 -6.95 -5.77 -14.06
N GLU A 24 -6.52 -6.53 -15.06
CA GLU A 24 -6.61 -7.98 -15.09
C GLU A 24 -5.98 -8.62 -13.86
N THR A 25 -6.55 -9.76 -13.47
CA THR A 25 -6.06 -10.54 -12.34
C THR A 25 -5.17 -11.68 -12.83
N ILE A 26 -4.14 -11.99 -12.05
CA ILE A 26 -3.21 -13.09 -12.28
C ILE A 26 -2.94 -13.84 -10.98
N ARG A 27 -2.66 -15.14 -11.08
CA ARG A 27 -2.13 -15.92 -9.96
C ARG A 27 -0.62 -15.83 -9.94
N VAL A 28 -0.08 -15.61 -8.76
CA VAL A 28 1.37 -15.54 -8.54
C VAL A 28 1.75 -16.30 -7.29
N PRO A 29 2.96 -16.90 -7.23
CA PRO A 29 3.53 -17.43 -6.00
C PRO A 29 3.54 -16.37 -4.90
N LEU A 30 3.37 -16.78 -3.65
CA LEU A 30 3.27 -15.86 -2.51
C LEU A 30 4.43 -14.84 -2.43
N PRO A 31 5.72 -15.19 -2.65
CA PRO A 31 6.80 -14.21 -2.64
C PRO A 31 6.65 -13.13 -3.73
N ASP A 32 6.12 -13.48 -4.91
CA ASP A 32 5.96 -12.57 -6.04
C ASP A 32 4.74 -11.64 -5.89
N ALA A 33 3.89 -11.89 -4.88
CA ALA A 33 2.74 -11.04 -4.56
C ALA A 33 3.13 -9.73 -3.85
N VAL A 34 4.34 -9.66 -3.30
CA VAL A 34 4.81 -8.45 -2.59
C VAL A 34 4.78 -7.24 -3.51
N GLY A 35 4.16 -6.15 -3.02
CA GLY A 35 3.97 -4.92 -3.77
C GLY A 35 2.75 -4.91 -4.70
N ARG A 36 2.06 -6.05 -4.90
CA ARG A 36 0.84 -6.15 -5.71
C ARG A 36 -0.41 -5.95 -4.85
N VAL A 37 -1.54 -5.76 -5.51
CA VAL A 37 -2.85 -5.58 -4.89
C VAL A 37 -3.63 -6.88 -5.01
N LEU A 38 -4.14 -7.35 -3.89
CA LEU A 38 -4.94 -8.57 -3.81
C LEU A 38 -6.27 -8.38 -4.56
N ALA A 39 -6.61 -9.32 -5.44
CA ALA A 39 -7.84 -9.27 -6.23
C ALA A 39 -8.95 -10.17 -5.70
N GLU A 40 -8.59 -11.22 -4.95
CA GLU A 40 -9.53 -12.12 -4.28
C GLU A 40 -9.20 -12.23 -2.78
N PRO A 41 -10.14 -12.65 -1.92
CA PRO A 41 -9.85 -12.85 -0.50
C PRO A 41 -8.71 -13.85 -0.27
N ALA A 42 -7.78 -13.52 0.62
CA ALA A 42 -6.77 -14.48 1.09
C ALA A 42 -7.34 -15.27 2.27
N ILE A 43 -7.52 -16.59 2.08
CA ILE A 43 -8.13 -17.48 3.06
C ILE A 43 -7.07 -18.42 3.65
N ALA A 44 -7.02 -18.53 4.97
CA ALA A 44 -6.16 -19.49 5.66
C ALA A 44 -6.51 -20.92 5.24
N LYS A 45 -5.53 -21.68 4.78
CA LYS A 45 -5.69 -23.10 4.42
C LYS A 45 -5.44 -24.03 5.61
N LEU A 46 -4.60 -23.59 6.55
CA LEU A 46 -4.23 -24.30 7.77
C LEU A 46 -4.47 -23.40 8.97
N SER A 47 -4.75 -24.00 10.11
CA SER A 47 -4.77 -23.32 11.40
C SER A 47 -3.36 -22.96 11.86
N ILE A 48 -3.24 -21.88 12.63
CA ILE A 48 -2.02 -21.48 13.34
C ILE A 48 -2.33 -21.42 14.84
N PRO A 49 -1.69 -22.25 15.67
CA PRO A 49 -0.90 -23.41 15.30
C PRO A 49 -1.75 -24.50 14.64
N PRO A 50 -1.14 -25.45 13.88
CA PRO A 50 -1.88 -26.47 13.14
C PRO A 50 -2.44 -27.61 14.01
N PHE A 51 -2.00 -27.70 15.25
CA PHE A 51 -2.44 -28.63 16.29
C PHE A 51 -2.19 -28.02 17.67
N ASN A 52 -2.75 -28.60 18.74
CA ASN A 52 -2.41 -28.19 20.10
C ASN A 52 -0.93 -28.44 20.33
N ASN A 53 -0.16 -27.44 20.77
CA ASN A 53 1.26 -27.57 20.99
C ASN A 53 1.72 -26.90 22.29
N SER A 54 2.89 -27.35 22.78
CA SER A 54 3.49 -26.73 23.95
C SER A 54 4.04 -25.34 23.67
N ALA A 55 3.75 -24.41 24.58
CA ALA A 55 4.29 -23.05 24.56
C ALA A 55 5.65 -22.95 25.25
N ARG A 56 6.07 -23.97 26.00
CA ARG A 56 7.27 -23.98 26.82
C ARG A 56 7.94 -25.37 26.80
N ASP A 57 9.21 -25.38 27.12
CA ASP A 57 9.94 -26.59 27.49
C ASP A 57 9.57 -27.00 28.91
N GLY A 58 9.33 -28.26 29.14
CA GLY A 58 8.91 -28.72 30.46
C GLY A 58 8.40 -30.15 30.52
N VAL A 59 7.41 -30.34 31.37
CA VAL A 59 6.75 -31.65 31.55
C VAL A 59 5.25 -31.51 31.28
N LEU A 60 4.75 -32.26 30.32
CA LEU A 60 3.32 -32.41 30.04
C LEU A 60 2.72 -33.36 31.08
N LEU A 61 1.61 -32.94 31.66
CA LEU A 61 0.89 -33.75 32.70
C LEU A 61 -0.52 -34.06 32.21
N SER A 62 -0.98 -35.26 32.50
CA SER A 62 -2.41 -35.61 32.45
C SER A 62 -3.16 -35.01 33.64
N SER A 63 -4.49 -35.01 33.59
CA SER A 63 -5.31 -34.60 34.75
C SER A 63 -5.06 -35.49 35.97
N ALA A 64 -4.78 -36.79 35.78
CA ALA A 64 -4.42 -37.74 36.84
C ALA A 64 -3.05 -37.38 37.45
N ALA A 65 -2.06 -37.06 36.61
CA ALA A 65 -0.74 -36.63 37.09
C ALA A 65 -0.80 -35.32 37.88
N ILE A 66 -1.62 -34.34 37.47
CA ILE A 66 -1.82 -33.13 38.23
C ILE A 66 -2.42 -33.43 39.64
N ALA A 67 -3.36 -34.38 39.74
CA ALA A 67 -3.93 -34.79 41.00
C ALA A 67 -2.87 -35.50 41.90
N ALA A 68 -2.08 -36.43 41.34
CA ALA A 68 -1.00 -37.09 42.04
C ALA A 68 0.08 -36.13 42.53
N ALA A 69 0.49 -35.18 41.68
CA ALA A 69 1.45 -34.12 42.06
C ALA A 69 0.93 -33.23 43.20
N ARG A 70 -0.38 -32.95 43.25
CA ARG A 70 -1.03 -32.20 44.34
C ARG A 70 -0.90 -32.97 45.69
N GLU A 71 -0.88 -34.27 45.67
CA GLU A 71 -0.66 -35.12 46.84
C GLU A 71 0.82 -35.33 47.16
N GLY A 72 1.75 -34.71 46.41
CA GLY A 72 3.19 -34.80 46.57
C GLY A 72 3.78 -36.12 46.05
N GLN A 73 3.04 -36.83 45.20
CA GLN A 73 3.53 -38.07 44.59
C GLN A 73 4.50 -37.79 43.43
N PRO A 74 5.67 -38.46 43.39
CA PRO A 74 6.59 -38.33 42.26
C PRO A 74 5.99 -38.96 40.99
N LEU A 75 6.21 -38.32 39.83
CA LEU A 75 5.68 -38.76 38.55
C LEU A 75 6.76 -39.45 37.73
N THR A 76 6.37 -40.56 37.03
CA THR A 76 7.24 -41.23 36.08
C THR A 76 7.06 -40.69 34.69
N LEU A 77 8.15 -40.37 34.00
CA LEU A 77 8.10 -39.92 32.61
C LEU A 77 7.91 -41.09 31.65
N ALA A 78 6.90 -41.06 30.83
CA ALA A 78 6.65 -42.05 29.78
C ALA A 78 7.63 -41.91 28.60
N GLY A 79 8.21 -40.71 28.41
CA GLY A 79 9.12 -40.41 27.32
C GLY A 79 9.26 -38.92 27.09
N GLU A 80 9.64 -38.57 25.88
CA GLU A 80 9.87 -37.17 25.46
C GLU A 80 9.13 -36.86 24.14
N LEU A 81 8.48 -35.71 24.06
CA LEU A 81 7.80 -35.15 22.88
C LEU A 81 8.59 -33.96 22.38
N ARG A 82 8.90 -33.93 21.08
CA ARG A 82 9.72 -32.89 20.44
C ARG A 82 8.96 -32.16 19.35
N ALA A 83 9.39 -30.95 19.05
CA ALA A 83 8.96 -30.27 17.84
C ALA A 83 9.35 -31.09 16.61
N GLY A 84 8.36 -31.37 15.75
CA GLY A 84 8.55 -32.26 14.59
C GLY A 84 8.01 -33.69 14.79
N ASP A 85 7.70 -34.09 16.02
CA ASP A 85 6.97 -35.32 16.24
C ASP A 85 5.57 -35.22 15.63
N THR A 86 5.00 -36.35 15.20
CA THR A 86 3.64 -36.41 14.69
C THR A 86 2.63 -36.43 15.83
N ILE A 87 1.40 -36.05 15.56
CA ILE A 87 0.29 -36.20 16.52
C ILE A 87 0.10 -37.65 16.88
N GLU A 88 0.23 -38.56 15.92
CA GLU A 88 0.15 -40.00 16.14
C GLU A 88 1.24 -40.50 17.11
N THR A 89 2.48 -40.02 16.94
CA THR A 89 3.59 -40.34 17.88
C THR A 89 3.25 -39.85 19.29
N ALA A 90 2.70 -38.65 19.42
CA ALA A 90 2.31 -38.08 20.71
C ALA A 90 1.16 -38.86 21.36
N GLU A 91 0.13 -39.23 20.59
CA GLU A 91 -1.01 -40.03 21.09
C GLU A 91 -0.61 -41.46 21.51
N ASN A 92 0.40 -42.05 20.84
CA ASN A 92 0.93 -43.40 21.16
C ASN A 92 1.85 -43.40 22.38
N LEU A 93 2.28 -42.25 22.88
CA LEU A 93 3.04 -42.15 24.11
C LEU A 93 2.10 -42.34 25.32
N LEU A 94 2.04 -43.58 25.82
CA LEU A 94 1.15 -43.92 26.92
C LEU A 94 1.78 -43.58 28.26
N GLY A 95 1.12 -42.73 29.06
CA GLY A 95 1.55 -42.34 30.39
C GLY A 95 0.83 -41.11 30.92
N ASP A 96 1.13 -40.78 32.16
CA ASP A 96 0.50 -39.63 32.84
C ASP A 96 1.39 -38.39 32.82
N ALA A 97 2.71 -38.55 32.52
CA ALA A 97 3.65 -37.45 32.39
C ALA A 97 4.66 -37.74 31.27
N ALA A 98 5.05 -36.70 30.54
CA ALA A 98 6.08 -36.78 29.49
C ALA A 98 6.90 -35.49 29.44
N ARG A 99 8.18 -35.59 29.17
CA ARG A 99 8.99 -34.42 28.83
C ARG A 99 8.47 -33.85 27.52
N ILE A 100 8.35 -32.55 27.43
CA ILE A 100 7.82 -31.86 26.23
C ILE A 100 8.65 -30.64 25.90
N MET A 101 8.96 -30.46 24.61
CA MET A 101 9.67 -29.28 24.10
C MET A 101 8.68 -28.30 23.47
N THR A 102 9.06 -27.02 23.45
CA THR A 102 8.30 -25.96 22.80
C THR A 102 7.98 -26.31 21.35
N GLY A 103 6.71 -26.21 20.98
CA GLY A 103 6.23 -26.55 19.64
C GLY A 103 5.87 -28.01 19.42
N ALA A 104 6.20 -28.90 20.38
CA ALA A 104 5.82 -30.32 20.31
C ALA A 104 4.30 -30.50 20.37
N PRO A 105 3.72 -31.49 19.65
CA PRO A 105 2.30 -31.77 19.71
C PRO A 105 1.89 -32.23 21.11
N VAL A 106 0.74 -31.70 21.57
CA VAL A 106 0.12 -32.12 22.84
C VAL A 106 -0.94 -33.16 22.52
N PRO A 107 -0.79 -34.42 23.03
CA PRO A 107 -1.77 -35.46 22.83
C PRO A 107 -3.09 -35.17 23.60
N SER A 108 -4.14 -35.92 23.27
CA SER A 108 -5.46 -35.74 23.85
C SER A 108 -5.53 -35.95 25.38
N TRP A 109 -4.60 -36.76 25.95
CA TRP A 109 -4.48 -36.96 27.39
C TRP A 109 -3.76 -35.80 28.12
N GLY A 110 -3.04 -34.94 27.42
CA GLY A 110 -2.27 -33.83 27.99
C GLY A 110 -3.19 -32.71 28.51
N ALA A 111 -3.10 -32.41 29.80
CA ALA A 111 -3.97 -31.44 30.46
C ALA A 111 -3.29 -30.10 30.75
N ALA A 112 -1.99 -30.08 30.99
CA ALA A 112 -1.19 -28.88 31.20
C ALA A 112 0.31 -29.19 31.06
N VAL A 113 1.09 -28.12 30.76
CA VAL A 113 2.57 -28.21 30.79
C VAL A 113 3.07 -27.44 32.02
N VAL A 114 4.02 -28.04 32.73
CA VAL A 114 4.81 -27.39 33.79
C VAL A 114 6.14 -26.98 33.19
N MET A 115 6.57 -25.76 33.40
CA MET A 115 7.88 -25.30 32.87
C MET A 115 9.03 -26.06 33.50
N ILE A 116 10.11 -26.22 32.78
CA ILE A 116 11.26 -27.02 33.24
C ILE A 116 11.87 -26.46 34.54
N GLU A 117 11.75 -25.15 34.78
CA GLU A 117 12.20 -24.45 35.96
C GLU A 117 11.36 -24.79 37.23
N ASP A 118 10.12 -25.23 37.01
CA ASP A 118 9.16 -25.58 38.07
C ASP A 118 9.11 -27.09 38.38
N VAL A 119 10.04 -27.85 37.84
CA VAL A 119 10.16 -29.31 38.10
C VAL A 119 11.54 -29.65 38.65
N ALA A 120 11.59 -30.65 39.49
CA ALA A 120 12.82 -31.29 39.96
C ALA A 120 12.90 -32.73 39.44
N LEU A 121 13.93 -33.00 38.63
CA LEU A 121 14.25 -34.37 38.17
C LEU A 121 15.03 -35.08 39.31
N THR A 122 14.60 -36.27 39.66
CA THR A 122 15.28 -37.11 40.63
C THR A 122 16.25 -38.08 39.94
N ASP A 123 17.26 -38.59 40.65
CA ASP A 123 18.29 -39.49 40.11
C ASP A 123 17.72 -40.82 39.61
N ASP A 124 16.56 -41.24 40.10
CA ASP A 124 15.83 -42.44 39.71
C ASP A 124 14.84 -42.23 38.54
N GLY A 125 14.87 -41.06 37.89
CA GLY A 125 14.07 -40.73 36.69
C GLY A 125 12.64 -40.28 36.96
N HIS A 126 12.31 -39.99 38.21
CA HIS A 126 11.02 -39.36 38.57
C HIS A 126 11.07 -37.84 38.49
N VAL A 127 9.88 -37.25 38.43
CA VAL A 127 9.68 -35.78 38.40
C VAL A 127 8.83 -35.37 39.60
N ASN A 128 9.34 -34.40 40.34
CA ASN A 128 8.58 -33.67 41.36
C ASN A 128 8.15 -32.30 40.78
N VAL A 129 6.89 -31.99 40.95
CA VAL A 129 6.31 -30.68 40.48
C VAL A 129 6.37 -29.72 41.65
N ASN A 130 7.13 -28.61 41.49
CA ASN A 130 7.30 -27.59 42.51
C ASN A 130 6.10 -26.60 42.52
N THR A 131 5.55 -26.30 41.33
CA THR A 131 4.42 -25.42 41.15
C THR A 131 3.34 -26.10 40.33
N LEU A 132 2.16 -26.32 40.91
CA LEU A 132 1.03 -26.95 40.22
C LEU A 132 0.50 -26.06 39.14
N PRO A 133 0.31 -26.56 37.90
CA PRO A 133 -0.25 -25.78 36.81
C PRO A 133 -1.78 -25.70 36.89
N ASP A 134 -2.35 -24.64 36.35
CA ASP A 134 -3.75 -24.64 35.98
C ASP A 134 -4.01 -25.49 34.74
N LEU A 135 -5.22 -26.01 34.57
CA LEU A 135 -5.60 -26.78 33.37
C LEU A 135 -5.45 -25.89 32.12
N GLY A 136 -4.82 -26.44 31.09
CA GLY A 136 -4.50 -25.71 29.85
C GLY A 136 -3.25 -24.84 29.93
N ALA A 137 -2.57 -24.77 31.08
CA ALA A 137 -1.38 -23.97 31.23
C ALA A 137 -0.32 -24.37 30.18
N TRP A 138 0.22 -23.37 29.50
CA TRP A 138 1.28 -23.48 28.48
C TRP A 138 0.95 -24.40 27.28
N ILE A 139 -0.33 -24.71 27.06
CA ILE A 139 -0.82 -25.35 25.83
C ILE A 139 -1.41 -24.27 24.92
N ARG A 140 -0.90 -24.16 23.68
CA ARG A 140 -1.49 -23.33 22.64
C ARG A 140 -2.52 -24.16 21.88
N PRO A 141 -3.81 -23.81 21.94
CA PRO A 141 -4.83 -24.53 21.18
C PRO A 141 -4.66 -24.37 19.68
N GLN A 142 -5.01 -25.41 18.93
CA GLN A 142 -5.10 -25.37 17.48
C GLN A 142 -5.93 -24.16 17.02
N GLY A 143 -5.39 -23.36 16.09
CA GLY A 143 -6.09 -22.21 15.50
C GLY A 143 -6.28 -21.04 16.45
N SER A 144 -5.62 -21.01 17.60
CA SER A 144 -5.77 -19.91 18.58
C SER A 144 -5.27 -18.56 18.05
N ASP A 145 -4.38 -18.54 17.04
CA ASP A 145 -3.97 -17.33 16.33
C ASP A 145 -4.81 -17.13 15.06
N ILE A 146 -4.73 -18.08 14.11
CA ILE A 146 -5.52 -18.05 12.88
C ILE A 146 -6.19 -19.42 12.69
N ALA A 147 -7.52 -19.44 12.59
CA ALA A 147 -8.25 -20.67 12.27
C ALA A 147 -8.26 -20.92 10.75
N ALA A 148 -8.17 -22.20 10.36
CA ALA A 148 -8.38 -22.59 8.95
C ALA A 148 -9.75 -22.10 8.45
N GLY A 149 -9.81 -21.63 7.21
CA GLY A 149 -11.02 -21.04 6.61
C GLY A 149 -11.23 -19.56 6.95
N ARG A 150 -10.46 -18.96 7.86
CA ARG A 150 -10.55 -17.53 8.17
C ARG A 150 -10.07 -16.68 7.00
N GLU A 151 -10.82 -15.64 6.66
CA GLU A 151 -10.36 -14.59 5.77
C GLU A 151 -9.27 -13.76 6.47
N ILE A 152 -8.03 -13.81 5.93
CA ILE A 152 -6.89 -13.05 6.44
C ILE A 152 -6.91 -11.64 5.89
N PHE A 153 -7.13 -11.50 4.58
CA PHE A 153 -7.21 -10.20 3.90
C PHE A 153 -8.34 -10.17 2.89
N LYS A 154 -8.99 -9.01 2.82
CA LYS A 154 -9.97 -8.67 1.79
C LYS A 154 -9.28 -8.24 0.48
N PRO A 155 -9.97 -8.32 -0.68
CA PRO A 155 -9.52 -7.71 -1.92
C PRO A 155 -9.17 -6.23 -1.74
N GLY A 156 -8.31 -5.71 -2.62
CA GLY A 156 -7.82 -4.32 -2.55
C GLY A 156 -6.64 -4.11 -1.59
N ARG A 157 -6.32 -5.11 -0.77
CA ARG A 157 -5.15 -5.05 0.14
C ARG A 157 -3.86 -5.16 -0.65
N ARG A 158 -2.93 -4.22 -0.44
CA ARG A 158 -1.56 -4.35 -0.92
C ARG A 158 -0.79 -5.32 -0.04
N ILE A 159 -0.10 -6.28 -0.65
CA ILE A 159 0.77 -7.22 0.05
C ILE A 159 2.11 -6.57 0.34
N ILE A 160 2.54 -6.64 1.60
CA ILE A 160 3.86 -6.18 2.08
C ILE A 160 4.65 -7.39 2.61
N PRO A 161 5.99 -7.29 2.79
CA PRO A 161 6.80 -8.42 3.24
C PRO A 161 6.31 -9.09 4.52
N GLU A 162 5.85 -8.32 5.50
CA GLU A 162 5.37 -8.81 6.79
C GLU A 162 4.14 -9.72 6.66
N HIS A 163 3.31 -9.50 5.63
CA HIS A 163 2.15 -10.35 5.37
C HIS A 163 2.53 -11.76 4.92
N VAL A 164 3.69 -11.90 4.27
CA VAL A 164 4.16 -13.19 3.71
C VAL A 164 4.32 -14.24 4.81
N GLN A 165 4.81 -13.85 5.99
CA GLN A 165 4.99 -14.77 7.11
C GLN A 165 3.66 -15.39 7.56
N ALA A 166 2.65 -14.59 7.84
CA ALA A 166 1.35 -15.06 8.29
C ALA A 166 0.63 -15.91 7.21
N LEU A 167 0.70 -15.46 5.96
CA LEU A 167 0.12 -16.18 4.82
C LEU A 167 0.80 -17.53 4.60
N ALA A 168 2.13 -17.58 4.61
CA ALA A 168 2.88 -18.84 4.48
C ALA A 168 2.59 -19.80 5.62
N SER A 169 2.58 -19.33 6.87
CA SER A 169 2.26 -20.15 8.04
C SER A 169 0.84 -20.72 7.99
N SER A 170 -0.10 -20.00 7.36
CA SER A 170 -1.48 -20.46 7.16
C SER A 170 -1.68 -21.31 5.89
N GLY A 171 -0.60 -21.73 5.23
CA GLY A 171 -0.62 -22.63 4.07
C GLY A 171 -1.01 -21.94 2.74
N VAL A 172 -0.96 -20.62 2.66
CA VAL A 172 -1.18 -19.88 1.41
C VAL A 172 0.10 -19.87 0.59
N VAL A 173 0.11 -20.58 -0.53
CA VAL A 173 1.28 -20.72 -1.40
C VAL A 173 1.24 -19.79 -2.62
N GLU A 174 0.06 -19.34 -3.01
CA GLU A 174 -0.18 -18.44 -4.12
C GLU A 174 -1.34 -17.48 -3.82
N LEU A 175 -1.38 -16.35 -4.51
CA LEU A 175 -2.45 -15.35 -4.39
C LEU A 175 -2.93 -14.92 -5.77
N THR A 176 -4.24 -14.61 -5.88
CA THR A 176 -4.80 -13.89 -7.03
C THR A 176 -4.65 -12.40 -6.78
N VAL A 177 -3.89 -11.73 -7.63
CA VAL A 177 -3.56 -10.30 -7.52
C VAL A 177 -3.83 -9.59 -8.84
N HIS A 178 -4.00 -8.28 -8.81
CA HIS A 178 -3.96 -7.47 -10.03
C HIS A 178 -2.53 -7.47 -10.61
N ARG A 179 -2.41 -7.66 -11.95
CA ARG A 179 -1.13 -7.41 -12.60
C ARG A 179 -0.70 -5.95 -12.41
N LYS A 180 0.55 -5.63 -12.68
CA LYS A 180 1.00 -4.23 -12.64
C LYS A 180 0.31 -3.44 -13.77
N PRO A 181 -0.26 -2.24 -13.49
CA PRO A 181 -0.75 -1.36 -14.54
C PRO A 181 0.36 -0.97 -15.51
N ARG A 182 0.10 -1.05 -16.81
CA ARG A 182 1.03 -0.71 -17.89
C ARG A 182 0.86 0.77 -18.25
N VAL A 183 1.92 1.56 -18.10
CA VAL A 183 1.87 3.02 -18.23
C VAL A 183 2.79 3.51 -19.32
N GLY A 184 2.28 4.45 -20.14
CA GLY A 184 3.07 5.26 -21.06
C GLY A 184 3.24 6.67 -20.53
N ILE A 185 4.44 7.23 -20.70
CA ILE A 185 4.78 8.58 -20.23
C ILE A 185 5.42 9.35 -21.37
N CYS A 186 4.99 10.59 -21.58
CA CYS A 186 5.71 11.51 -22.44
C CYS A 186 5.82 12.91 -21.84
N SER A 187 6.86 13.63 -22.23
CA SER A 187 7.03 15.06 -22.02
C SER A 187 7.04 15.77 -23.38
N THR A 188 6.56 17.03 -23.41
CA THR A 188 6.61 17.88 -24.57
C THR A 188 7.22 19.23 -24.21
N GLY A 189 7.90 19.87 -25.14
CA GLY A 189 8.54 21.18 -25.00
C GLY A 189 9.88 21.21 -25.73
N GLU A 190 10.04 22.06 -26.74
CA GLU A 190 11.31 22.22 -27.49
C GLU A 190 12.44 22.72 -26.58
N GLU A 191 12.11 23.38 -25.46
CA GLU A 191 13.05 23.85 -24.46
C GLU A 191 13.66 22.71 -23.62
N LEU A 192 13.04 21.51 -23.64
CA LEU A 192 13.39 20.42 -22.75
C LEU A 192 14.58 19.60 -23.30
N VAL A 193 15.56 19.36 -22.44
CA VAL A 193 16.68 18.44 -22.73
C VAL A 193 16.71 17.28 -21.77
N ASP A 194 17.10 16.12 -22.26
CA ASP A 194 17.27 14.92 -21.43
C ASP A 194 18.39 15.10 -20.41
N LEU A 195 18.24 14.55 -19.20
CA LEU A 195 19.25 14.61 -18.15
C LEU A 195 20.60 14.00 -18.58
N ALA A 196 20.60 13.05 -19.51
CA ALA A 196 21.81 12.41 -20.02
C ALA A 196 22.48 13.19 -21.16
N SER A 197 21.84 14.22 -21.72
CA SER A 197 22.34 14.96 -22.89
C SER A 197 23.42 16.02 -22.57
N GLY A 198 23.80 16.14 -21.30
CA GLY A 198 24.72 17.20 -20.83
C GLY A 198 23.98 18.47 -20.39
N PRO A 199 24.70 19.57 -20.06
CA PRO A 199 24.09 20.78 -19.56
C PRO A 199 23.22 21.47 -20.63
N PRO A 200 22.06 22.07 -20.21
CA PRO A 200 21.18 22.80 -21.11
C PRO A 200 21.89 23.97 -21.78
N GLY A 201 21.59 24.20 -23.05
CA GLY A 201 22.01 25.41 -23.79
C GLY A 201 21.20 26.63 -23.41
N SER A 202 21.48 27.76 -24.08
CA SER A 202 20.71 29.00 -23.88
C SER A 202 19.24 28.80 -24.26
N GLY A 203 18.31 29.09 -23.34
CA GLY A 203 16.86 28.93 -23.53
C GLY A 203 16.36 27.52 -23.28
N GLN A 204 17.22 26.59 -22.94
CA GLN A 204 16.85 25.22 -22.62
C GLN A 204 16.85 24.96 -21.11
N ILE A 205 16.05 23.97 -20.68
CA ILE A 205 15.98 23.48 -19.30
C ILE A 205 15.99 21.95 -19.31
N TYR A 206 16.35 21.34 -18.19
CA TYR A 206 16.21 19.89 -18.06
C TYR A 206 14.74 19.47 -17.98
N ASP A 207 14.40 18.39 -18.69
CA ASP A 207 13.13 17.68 -18.50
C ASP A 207 13.10 17.06 -17.11
N SER A 208 12.49 17.72 -16.15
CA SER A 208 12.32 17.24 -14.79
C SER A 208 11.03 16.45 -14.58
N ASN A 209 10.00 16.68 -15.40
CA ASN A 209 8.70 16.05 -15.26
C ASN A 209 8.71 14.57 -15.65
N ARG A 210 9.34 14.21 -16.75
CA ARG A 210 9.37 12.84 -17.26
C ARG A 210 10.08 11.88 -16.28
N PRO A 211 11.29 12.15 -15.76
CA PRO A 211 11.91 11.30 -14.74
C PRO A 211 11.11 11.26 -13.44
N PHE A 212 10.48 12.38 -13.02
CA PHE A 212 9.58 12.39 -11.88
C PHE A 212 8.37 11.47 -12.09
N MET A 213 7.64 11.60 -13.21
CA MET A 213 6.48 10.74 -13.53
C MET A 213 6.89 9.27 -13.57
N ASN A 214 8.04 8.94 -14.16
CA ASN A 214 8.58 7.58 -14.20
C ASN A 214 8.80 7.03 -12.78
N ALA A 215 9.50 7.78 -11.93
CA ALA A 215 9.75 7.39 -10.53
C ALA A 215 8.44 7.22 -9.75
N MET A 216 7.49 8.15 -9.92
CA MET A 216 6.19 8.12 -9.25
C MET A 216 5.36 6.90 -9.69
N MET A 217 5.27 6.60 -11.00
CA MET A 217 4.53 5.43 -11.48
C MET A 217 5.14 4.11 -10.99
N ARG A 218 6.47 3.99 -11.02
CA ARG A 218 7.17 2.84 -10.42
C ARG A 218 6.88 2.73 -8.93
N SER A 219 6.91 3.85 -8.21
CA SER A 219 6.55 3.88 -6.79
C SER A 219 5.10 3.46 -6.55
N PHE A 220 4.17 3.72 -7.45
CA PHE A 220 2.77 3.25 -7.40
C PHE A 220 2.62 1.77 -7.80
N GLY A 221 3.70 1.08 -8.20
CA GLY A 221 3.71 -0.32 -8.58
C GLY A 221 3.28 -0.57 -10.01
N CYS A 222 3.39 0.44 -10.86
CA CYS A 222 3.15 0.32 -12.29
C CYS A 222 4.36 -0.24 -13.04
N ASP A 223 4.10 -0.80 -14.21
CA ASP A 223 5.10 -1.12 -15.23
C ASP A 223 5.13 0.03 -16.24
N VAL A 224 6.22 0.79 -16.25
CA VAL A 224 6.41 1.88 -17.22
C VAL A 224 6.98 1.29 -18.50
N VAL A 225 6.10 1.13 -19.49
CA VAL A 225 6.39 0.41 -20.76
C VAL A 225 6.99 1.34 -21.80
N VAL A 226 6.50 2.58 -21.86
CA VAL A 226 6.93 3.60 -22.81
C VAL A 226 7.29 4.87 -22.05
N THR A 227 8.44 5.46 -22.36
CA THR A 227 8.82 6.77 -21.85
C THR A 227 9.61 7.50 -22.92
N GLU A 228 9.09 8.61 -23.42
CA GLU A 228 9.70 9.37 -24.52
C GLU A 228 9.49 10.88 -24.36
N HIS A 229 10.38 11.64 -25.00
CA HIS A 229 10.16 13.03 -25.31
C HIS A 229 9.47 13.12 -26.68
N VAL A 230 8.38 13.83 -26.77
CA VAL A 230 7.61 14.06 -28.01
C VAL A 230 7.77 15.50 -28.41
N GLY A 231 8.09 15.77 -29.67
CA GLY A 231 8.22 17.13 -30.17
C GLY A 231 6.90 17.89 -30.16
N ASP A 232 6.98 19.22 -30.31
CA ASP A 232 5.86 20.16 -30.18
C ASP A 232 5.01 20.25 -31.46
N THR A 233 4.74 19.08 -32.08
CA THR A 233 3.90 19.01 -33.28
C THR A 233 2.71 18.08 -33.09
N LEU A 234 1.63 18.39 -33.82
CA LEU A 234 0.44 17.55 -33.83
C LEU A 234 0.75 16.11 -34.28
N ASP A 235 1.53 15.97 -35.36
CA ASP A 235 1.83 14.66 -35.96
C ASP A 235 2.65 13.76 -35.05
N GLU A 236 3.63 14.32 -34.31
CA GLU A 236 4.43 13.54 -33.34
C GLU A 236 3.59 13.08 -32.17
N MET A 237 2.72 13.94 -31.65
CA MET A 237 1.80 13.53 -30.56
C MET A 237 0.80 12.48 -31.04
N VAL A 238 0.22 12.62 -32.23
CA VAL A 238 -0.64 11.59 -32.85
C VAL A 238 0.13 10.28 -33.01
N GLY A 239 1.38 10.34 -33.47
CA GLY A 239 2.25 9.16 -33.58
C GLY A 239 2.50 8.48 -32.25
N PHE A 240 2.78 9.24 -31.20
CA PHE A 240 2.91 8.72 -29.83
C PHE A 240 1.64 8.07 -29.33
N LEU A 241 0.49 8.71 -29.48
CA LEU A 241 -0.81 8.17 -29.04
C LEU A 241 -1.17 6.85 -29.75
N ARG A 242 -0.87 6.73 -31.04
CA ARG A 242 -1.04 5.47 -31.80
C ARG A 242 -0.16 4.35 -31.25
N ARG A 243 1.14 4.61 -31.06
CA ARG A 243 2.07 3.65 -30.43
C ARG A 243 1.60 3.23 -29.03
N ALA A 244 1.09 4.18 -28.25
CA ALA A 244 0.55 3.92 -26.91
C ALA A 244 -0.67 3.01 -26.95
N MET A 245 -1.57 3.17 -27.93
CA MET A 245 -2.73 2.29 -28.14
C MET A 245 -2.29 0.88 -28.57
N ASP A 246 -1.34 0.77 -29.50
CA ASP A 246 -0.81 -0.52 -29.98
C ASP A 246 -0.07 -1.29 -28.87
N ALA A 247 0.59 -0.58 -27.95
CA ALA A 247 1.26 -1.17 -26.78
C ALA A 247 0.31 -1.70 -25.69
N SER A 248 -1.02 -1.57 -25.88
CA SER A 248 -2.04 -2.03 -24.92
C SER A 248 -1.78 -1.50 -23.51
N LEU A 249 -1.56 -0.19 -23.38
CA LEU A 249 -1.36 0.49 -22.12
C LEU A 249 -2.69 0.64 -21.38
N ASP A 250 -2.63 0.64 -20.06
CA ASP A 250 -3.79 0.93 -19.21
C ASP A 250 -3.98 2.43 -19.02
N LEU A 251 -2.86 3.16 -19.01
CA LEU A 251 -2.82 4.58 -18.71
C LEU A 251 -1.68 5.26 -19.46
N VAL A 252 -1.93 6.48 -19.95
CA VAL A 252 -0.94 7.37 -20.56
C VAL A 252 -0.93 8.69 -19.80
N ILE A 253 0.27 9.20 -19.54
CA ILE A 253 0.49 10.51 -18.91
C ILE A 253 1.37 11.34 -19.81
N SER A 254 0.91 12.55 -20.16
CA SER A 254 1.76 13.56 -20.79
C SER A 254 2.00 14.74 -19.86
N SER A 255 3.12 15.43 -20.03
CA SER A 255 3.41 16.71 -19.37
C SER A 255 3.83 17.75 -20.39
N GLY A 256 3.21 18.93 -20.31
CA GLY A 256 3.36 20.02 -21.27
C GLY A 256 2.19 20.14 -22.25
N ALA A 257 2.13 21.24 -23.01
CA ALA A 257 1.18 21.52 -24.09
C ALA A 257 -0.33 21.31 -23.78
N VAL A 258 -0.75 21.49 -22.52
CA VAL A 258 -2.16 21.40 -22.08
C VAL A 258 -2.73 22.73 -21.58
N SER A 259 -2.07 23.86 -21.90
CA SER A 259 -2.51 25.21 -21.57
C SER A 259 -3.23 25.85 -22.77
N MET A 260 -3.93 26.98 -22.60
CA MET A 260 -4.67 27.67 -23.67
C MET A 260 -3.77 28.50 -24.63
N GLY A 261 -2.49 28.11 -24.80
CA GLY A 261 -1.57 28.78 -25.72
C GLY A 261 -1.71 28.30 -27.16
N SER A 262 -1.15 29.05 -28.11
CA SER A 262 -1.05 28.71 -29.54
C SER A 262 -0.25 27.41 -29.83
N TYR A 263 0.33 26.83 -28.80
CA TYR A 263 1.10 25.55 -28.84
C TYR A 263 0.37 24.40 -28.13
N ASP A 264 -0.97 24.49 -27.90
CA ASP A 264 -1.75 23.39 -27.33
C ASP A 264 -2.15 22.40 -28.43
N PHE A 265 -1.24 21.47 -28.76
CA PHE A 265 -1.48 20.43 -29.75
C PHE A 265 -1.98 19.11 -29.14
N VAL A 266 -1.96 18.95 -27.82
CA VAL A 266 -2.41 17.72 -27.14
C VAL A 266 -3.89 17.49 -27.37
N LYS A 267 -4.74 18.51 -27.21
CA LYS A 267 -6.17 18.37 -27.45
C LYS A 267 -6.50 18.03 -28.91
N PRO A 268 -5.98 18.75 -29.93
CA PRO A 268 -6.12 18.36 -31.33
C PRO A 268 -5.64 16.95 -31.65
N ALA A 269 -4.52 16.50 -31.03
CA ALA A 269 -4.01 15.16 -31.24
C ALA A 269 -4.95 14.08 -30.68
N LEU A 270 -5.53 14.31 -29.50
CA LEU A 270 -6.53 13.43 -28.91
C LEU A 270 -7.78 13.34 -29.79
N GLU A 271 -8.25 14.45 -30.31
CA GLU A 271 -9.39 14.51 -31.26
C GLU A 271 -9.07 13.77 -32.56
N ALA A 272 -7.85 13.93 -33.10
CA ALA A 272 -7.40 13.28 -34.34
C ALA A 272 -7.30 11.75 -34.21
N VAL A 273 -7.01 11.21 -33.02
CA VAL A 273 -7.04 9.76 -32.78
C VAL A 273 -8.42 9.24 -32.35
N GLY A 274 -9.43 10.09 -32.24
CA GLY A 274 -10.78 9.73 -31.85
C GLY A 274 -10.95 9.53 -30.34
N ALA A 275 -10.12 10.14 -29.52
CA ALA A 275 -10.25 10.09 -28.06
C ALA A 275 -11.48 10.87 -27.59
N GLN A 276 -12.12 10.38 -26.53
CA GLN A 276 -13.18 11.09 -25.83
C GLN A 276 -12.58 11.93 -24.71
N ILE A 277 -12.55 13.26 -24.88
CA ILE A 277 -12.15 14.19 -23.83
C ILE A 277 -13.29 14.34 -22.84
N ILE A 278 -13.07 13.98 -21.59
CA ILE A 278 -14.06 14.01 -20.51
C ILE A 278 -14.10 15.40 -19.89
N PHE A 279 -12.97 15.89 -19.38
CA PHE A 279 -12.86 17.26 -18.88
C PHE A 279 -11.50 17.87 -19.21
N HIS A 280 -11.47 19.22 -19.21
CA HIS A 280 -10.26 20.02 -19.30
C HIS A 280 -10.33 21.16 -18.30
N LYS A 281 -9.38 21.23 -17.38
CA LYS A 281 -9.22 22.14 -16.25
C LYS A 281 -10.08 21.79 -15.04
N VAL A 282 -9.40 21.81 -13.90
CA VAL A 282 -9.99 21.65 -12.57
C VAL A 282 -9.84 22.96 -11.80
N THR A 283 -10.86 23.34 -11.05
CA THR A 283 -10.86 24.56 -10.22
C THR A 283 -10.01 24.35 -8.98
N GLN A 284 -8.67 24.38 -9.17
CA GLN A 284 -7.68 24.10 -8.14
C GLN A 284 -6.40 24.94 -8.29
N LYS A 285 -5.59 24.99 -7.22
CA LYS A 285 -4.23 25.57 -7.19
C LYS A 285 -3.30 24.68 -6.35
N PRO A 286 -2.11 24.26 -6.90
CA PRO A 286 -1.69 24.30 -8.30
C PRO A 286 -2.33 23.19 -9.14
N GLY A 287 -2.01 23.13 -10.44
CA GLY A 287 -2.41 22.03 -11.32
C GLY A 287 -3.73 22.21 -12.05
N LYS A 288 -4.24 23.46 -12.13
CA LYS A 288 -5.49 23.80 -12.85
C LYS A 288 -5.62 23.21 -14.26
N PRO A 289 -4.59 23.23 -15.17
CA PRO A 289 -4.71 22.67 -16.52
C PRO A 289 -4.55 21.15 -16.54
N LEU A 290 -5.44 20.42 -15.89
CA LEU A 290 -5.53 18.97 -15.97
C LEU A 290 -6.52 18.58 -17.07
N LEU A 291 -6.10 17.73 -18.01
CA LEU A 291 -6.94 17.14 -19.04
C LEU A 291 -7.11 15.64 -18.77
N PHE A 292 -8.34 15.15 -18.82
CA PHE A 292 -8.65 13.73 -18.72
C PHE A 292 -9.44 13.28 -19.96
N ALA A 293 -8.97 12.21 -20.59
CA ALA A 293 -9.58 11.66 -21.79
C ALA A 293 -9.48 10.12 -21.79
N ILE A 294 -10.27 9.50 -22.68
CA ILE A 294 -10.28 8.06 -22.93
C ILE A 294 -9.91 7.84 -24.38
N LEU A 295 -8.87 7.06 -24.64
CA LEU A 295 -8.47 6.67 -25.99
C LEU A 295 -9.44 5.62 -26.56
N PRO A 296 -9.53 5.45 -27.88
CA PRO A 296 -10.47 4.49 -28.50
C PRO A 296 -10.38 3.05 -28.01
N ASN A 297 -9.21 2.61 -27.57
CA ASN A 297 -8.98 1.28 -26.99
C ASN A 297 -9.28 1.19 -25.49
N GLY A 298 -9.83 2.27 -24.88
CA GLY A 298 -10.16 2.36 -23.46
C GLY A 298 -9.00 2.76 -22.54
N THR A 299 -7.79 3.06 -23.07
CA THR A 299 -6.67 3.57 -22.29
C THR A 299 -7.02 4.93 -21.67
N LEU A 300 -6.80 5.10 -20.37
CA LEU A 300 -6.98 6.37 -19.71
C LEU A 300 -5.84 7.32 -20.07
N TYR A 301 -6.16 8.57 -20.37
CA TYR A 301 -5.17 9.59 -20.71
C TYR A 301 -5.25 10.78 -19.74
N PHE A 302 -4.11 11.16 -19.18
CA PHE A 302 -3.94 12.34 -18.34
C PHE A 302 -2.94 13.31 -18.97
N GLY A 303 -3.43 14.48 -19.38
CA GLY A 303 -2.59 15.60 -19.82
C GLY A 303 -2.31 16.53 -18.65
N LEU A 304 -1.04 16.62 -18.24
CA LEU A 304 -0.61 17.38 -17.06
C LEU A 304 0.11 18.68 -17.48
N PRO A 305 0.04 19.74 -16.64
CA PRO A 305 0.75 20.99 -16.92
C PRO A 305 2.26 20.81 -16.99
N GLY A 306 2.97 21.71 -17.68
CA GLY A 306 4.43 21.75 -17.70
C GLY A 306 5.06 22.18 -16.36
N ASN A 307 4.35 22.99 -15.54
CA ASN A 307 4.87 23.42 -14.24
C ASN A 307 5.10 22.21 -13.28
N PRO A 308 6.31 22.05 -12.70
CA PRO A 308 6.68 20.83 -11.96
C PRO A 308 5.75 20.50 -10.80
N VAL A 309 5.44 21.45 -9.92
CA VAL A 309 4.58 21.19 -8.76
C VAL A 309 3.14 20.85 -9.17
N SER A 310 2.67 21.41 -10.28
CA SER A 310 1.36 21.06 -10.86
C SER A 310 1.34 19.61 -11.35
N THR A 311 2.43 19.15 -11.98
CA THR A 311 2.60 17.76 -12.39
C THR A 311 2.63 16.83 -11.18
N VAL A 312 3.36 17.21 -10.11
CA VAL A 312 3.39 16.44 -8.85
C VAL A 312 2.01 16.27 -8.25
N VAL A 313 1.23 17.37 -8.10
CA VAL A 313 -0.12 17.33 -7.53
C VAL A 313 -1.03 16.44 -8.37
N ASN A 314 -1.04 16.62 -9.70
CA ASN A 314 -1.93 15.86 -10.55
C ASN A 314 -1.58 14.37 -10.60
N CYS A 315 -0.29 14.01 -10.61
CA CYS A 315 0.14 12.61 -10.47
C CYS A 315 -0.25 12.02 -9.11
N ARG A 316 0.02 12.76 -8.01
CA ARG A 316 -0.20 12.29 -6.64
C ARG A 316 -1.67 12.05 -6.33
N PHE A 317 -2.54 12.90 -6.83
CA PHE A 317 -3.95 12.83 -6.47
C PHE A 317 -4.79 12.18 -7.57
N TYR A 318 -4.80 12.66 -8.79
CA TYR A 318 -5.73 12.19 -9.82
C TYR A 318 -5.28 10.90 -10.51
N VAL A 319 -3.99 10.82 -10.90
CA VAL A 319 -3.46 9.59 -11.51
C VAL A 319 -3.42 8.45 -10.49
N HIS A 320 -2.97 8.73 -9.25
CA HIS A 320 -2.97 7.74 -8.17
C HIS A 320 -4.38 7.24 -7.85
N TYR A 321 -5.38 8.14 -7.83
CA TYR A 321 -6.78 7.79 -7.62
C TYR A 321 -7.29 6.85 -8.71
N ALA A 322 -7.07 7.19 -9.99
CA ALA A 322 -7.45 6.34 -11.13
C ALA A 322 -6.85 4.93 -11.00
N LEU A 323 -5.55 4.84 -10.72
CA LEU A 323 -4.87 3.55 -10.49
C LEU A 323 -5.45 2.78 -9.29
N GLY A 324 -5.90 3.49 -8.26
CA GLY A 324 -6.59 2.89 -7.11
C GLY A 324 -7.91 2.25 -7.52
N VAL A 325 -8.75 2.99 -8.26
CA VAL A 325 -10.05 2.51 -8.77
C VAL A 325 -9.85 1.32 -9.71
N MET A 326 -8.91 1.41 -10.67
CA MET A 326 -8.61 0.33 -11.63
C MET A 326 -8.16 -0.97 -10.94
N GLN A 327 -7.55 -0.89 -9.77
CA GLN A 327 -7.09 -2.03 -8.95
C GLN A 327 -8.05 -2.35 -7.79
N GLN A 328 -9.23 -1.74 -7.77
CA GLN A 328 -10.24 -1.93 -6.72
C GLN A 328 -9.70 -1.72 -5.29
N LYS A 329 -8.77 -0.77 -5.11
CA LYS A 329 -8.24 -0.41 -3.80
C LYS A 329 -9.24 0.39 -3.00
N PRO A 330 -9.23 0.27 -1.66
CA PRO A 330 -9.90 1.25 -0.81
C PRO A 330 -9.38 2.67 -1.10
N LEU A 331 -10.29 3.63 -1.07
CA LEU A 331 -9.93 5.05 -1.21
C LEU A 331 -8.98 5.48 -0.09
N GLU A 332 -8.02 6.32 -0.43
CA GLU A 332 -7.10 6.89 0.54
C GLU A 332 -7.86 7.83 1.49
N THR A 333 -7.71 7.60 2.79
CA THR A 333 -8.29 8.44 3.83
C THR A 333 -7.24 9.41 4.35
N PRO A 334 -7.51 10.73 4.37
CA PRO A 334 -6.58 11.70 4.91
C PRO A 334 -6.38 11.55 6.42
N ILE A 335 -5.19 11.91 6.89
CA ILE A 335 -4.92 12.06 8.32
C ILE A 335 -5.42 13.44 8.74
N LYS A 336 -6.21 13.51 9.80
CA LYS A 336 -6.64 14.77 10.39
C LYS A 336 -5.56 15.29 11.32
N LEU A 337 -4.99 16.45 11.01
CA LEU A 337 -3.93 17.09 11.83
C LEU A 337 -4.31 18.52 12.18
N ARG A 338 -3.81 19.00 13.32
CA ARG A 338 -3.93 20.41 13.71
C ARG A 338 -2.97 21.25 12.90
N LEU A 339 -3.49 22.37 12.41
CA LEU A 339 -2.71 23.36 11.68
C LEU A 339 -1.84 24.18 12.65
N ASP A 340 -0.58 24.39 12.28
CA ASP A 340 0.39 25.17 13.08
C ASP A 340 0.18 26.69 12.94
N ARG A 341 -0.20 27.17 11.76
CA ARG A 341 -0.38 28.59 11.44
C ARG A 341 -1.54 28.82 10.49
N ASP A 342 -2.02 30.02 10.40
CA ASP A 342 -3.13 30.42 9.51
C ASP A 342 -2.80 30.14 8.04
N ILE A 343 -3.82 29.80 7.27
CA ILE A 343 -3.76 29.62 5.82
C ILE A 343 -4.82 30.51 5.19
N GLU A 344 -4.39 31.44 4.35
CA GLU A 344 -5.29 32.17 3.45
C GLU A 344 -5.56 31.34 2.20
N LYS A 345 -6.83 31.23 1.83
CA LYS A 345 -7.28 30.42 0.70
C LYS A 345 -8.27 31.20 -0.17
N PRO A 346 -8.09 31.21 -1.52
CA PRO A 346 -9.10 31.71 -2.44
C PRO A 346 -10.43 30.96 -2.28
N GLU A 347 -11.55 31.66 -2.29
CA GLU A 347 -12.88 31.05 -2.28
C GLU A 347 -13.16 30.25 -3.55
N GLY A 348 -13.97 29.20 -3.44
CA GLY A 348 -14.44 28.39 -4.57
C GLY A 348 -13.35 27.59 -5.31
N MET A 349 -12.16 27.43 -4.73
CA MET A 349 -11.04 26.75 -5.34
C MET A 349 -10.45 25.70 -4.39
N ALA A 350 -10.18 24.50 -4.87
CA ALA A 350 -9.40 23.52 -4.10
C ALA A 350 -7.92 23.94 -4.06
N VAL A 351 -7.27 23.75 -2.91
CA VAL A 351 -5.86 24.12 -2.73
C VAL A 351 -5.06 22.96 -2.18
N PHE A 352 -3.91 22.68 -2.84
CA PHE A 352 -2.94 21.68 -2.44
C PHE A 352 -1.66 22.38 -1.99
N LEU A 353 -1.34 22.29 -0.71
CA LEU A 353 -0.17 22.96 -0.14
C LEU A 353 0.90 21.94 0.21
N LYS A 354 2.13 22.21 -0.24
CA LYS A 354 3.33 21.48 0.24
C LYS A 354 3.42 21.68 1.74
N ALA A 355 3.47 20.59 2.51
CA ALA A 355 3.37 20.66 3.95
C ALA A 355 4.35 19.70 4.65
N GLN A 356 4.64 20.03 5.88
CA GLN A 356 5.42 19.20 6.78
C GLN A 356 4.59 18.85 8.02
N CYS A 357 4.38 17.55 8.26
CA CYS A 357 3.89 17.04 9.52
C CYS A 357 5.05 16.95 10.51
N LEU A 358 4.91 17.59 11.66
CA LEU A 358 5.93 17.68 12.70
C LEU A 358 5.40 17.16 14.03
N ARG A 359 6.29 16.67 14.87
CA ARG A 359 5.97 16.28 16.25
C ARG A 359 6.02 17.50 17.15
N GLY A 360 4.86 17.96 17.62
CA GLY A 360 4.74 19.02 18.61
C GLY A 360 4.59 18.51 20.04
N LYS A 361 4.68 19.40 21.03
CA LYS A 361 4.48 19.08 22.47
C LYS A 361 3.08 18.52 22.79
N GLY A 362 2.09 18.82 21.93
CA GLY A 362 0.69 18.38 22.09
C GLY A 362 0.25 17.29 21.10
N GLY A 363 1.17 16.62 20.40
CA GLY A 363 0.89 15.64 19.35
C GLY A 363 1.40 16.08 17.99
N ALA A 364 1.02 15.35 16.92
CA ALA A 364 1.40 15.71 15.55
C ALA A 364 0.63 16.96 15.09
N MET A 365 1.34 17.89 14.45
CA MET A 365 0.82 19.11 13.84
C MET A 365 1.29 19.19 12.39
N VAL A 366 0.64 20.01 11.59
CA VAL A 366 1.03 20.23 10.19
C VAL A 366 1.23 21.71 9.90
N CYS A 367 2.31 21.99 9.17
CA CYS A 367 2.70 23.32 8.74
C CYS A 367 2.73 23.38 7.22
N ALA A 368 2.10 24.37 6.61
CA ALA A 368 2.32 24.69 5.21
C ALA A 368 3.71 25.31 5.05
N LEU A 369 4.51 24.80 4.11
CA LEU A 369 5.84 25.32 3.81
C LEU A 369 5.77 26.67 3.09
N GLU A 370 6.85 27.43 3.13
CA GLU A 370 7.03 28.59 2.24
C GLU A 370 7.18 28.13 0.78
N GLY A 371 7.01 29.04 -0.18
CA GLY A 371 7.25 28.72 -1.59
C GLY A 371 6.18 27.83 -2.24
N GLN A 372 4.90 28.21 -2.14
CA GLN A 372 3.77 27.44 -2.66
C GLN A 372 3.53 27.56 -4.18
N GLU A 373 4.28 28.40 -4.89
CA GLU A 373 4.06 28.58 -6.33
C GLU A 373 4.36 27.31 -7.14
N SER A 374 3.71 27.19 -8.31
CA SER A 374 3.72 25.96 -9.13
C SER A 374 5.07 25.63 -9.78
N PHE A 375 5.98 26.58 -9.83
CA PHE A 375 7.35 26.42 -10.34
C PHE A 375 8.40 26.18 -9.24
N GLN A 376 8.04 26.42 -7.96
CA GLN A 376 8.97 26.32 -6.83
C GLN A 376 9.11 24.88 -6.35
N THR A 377 10.18 24.22 -6.79
CA THR A 377 10.47 22.81 -6.46
C THR A 377 11.26 22.61 -5.16
N GLN A 378 11.98 23.65 -4.68
CA GLN A 378 12.77 23.55 -3.45
C GLN A 378 11.98 23.01 -2.26
N PRO A 379 10.72 23.44 -1.99
CA PRO A 379 9.96 22.89 -0.86
C PRO A 379 9.58 21.41 -1.01
N LEU A 380 9.66 20.83 -2.22
CA LEU A 380 9.47 19.40 -2.40
C LEU A 380 10.57 18.55 -1.71
N LEU A 381 11.74 19.15 -1.44
CA LEU A 381 12.84 18.50 -0.73
C LEU A 381 12.60 18.40 0.78
N GLU A 382 11.75 19.26 1.32
CA GLU A 382 11.49 19.38 2.77
C GLU A 382 10.13 18.82 3.17
N MET A 383 9.18 18.76 2.23
CA MET A 383 7.83 18.30 2.53
C MET A 383 7.79 16.80 2.83
N ASN A 384 6.90 16.40 3.72
CA ASN A 384 6.55 14.99 3.90
C ASN A 384 5.07 14.69 3.59
N GLY A 385 4.31 15.70 3.13
CA GLY A 385 2.93 15.54 2.69
C GLY A 385 2.28 16.82 2.17
N TRP A 386 0.97 16.74 2.01
CA TRP A 386 0.13 17.78 1.43
C TRP A 386 -1.01 18.13 2.37
N ILE A 387 -1.24 19.42 2.62
CA ILE A 387 -2.54 19.89 3.12
C ILE A 387 -3.45 20.05 1.91
N VAL A 388 -4.65 19.46 1.98
CA VAL A 388 -5.66 19.60 0.93
C VAL A 388 -6.89 20.27 1.51
N LEU A 389 -7.22 21.46 1.00
CA LEU A 389 -8.41 22.22 1.34
C LEU A 389 -9.36 22.19 0.13
N SER A 390 -10.56 21.62 0.31
CA SER A 390 -11.55 21.55 -0.75
C SER A 390 -12.08 22.94 -1.14
N GLU A 391 -12.74 23.04 -2.27
CA GLU A 391 -13.36 24.26 -2.77
C GLU A 391 -14.37 24.88 -1.82
N HIS A 392 -15.02 24.06 -0.99
CA HIS A 392 -16.05 24.50 -0.03
C HIS A 392 -15.49 25.08 1.28
N LEU A 393 -14.19 24.89 1.54
CA LEU A 393 -13.53 25.45 2.71
C LEU A 393 -13.07 26.88 2.44
N GLY A 394 -13.13 27.74 3.43
CA GLY A 394 -12.50 29.07 3.44
C GLY A 394 -11.05 29.02 3.92
N SER A 395 -10.52 30.19 4.32
CA SER A 395 -9.26 30.30 5.04
C SER A 395 -9.32 29.56 6.38
N MET A 396 -8.19 29.01 6.82
CA MET A 396 -8.09 28.21 8.03
C MET A 396 -7.21 28.91 9.07
N GLN A 397 -7.53 28.75 10.34
CA GLN A 397 -6.78 29.32 11.44
C GLN A 397 -5.86 28.29 12.12
N ALA A 398 -4.81 28.76 12.77
CA ALA A 398 -3.98 27.92 13.62
C ALA A 398 -4.84 27.16 14.65
N GLY A 399 -4.60 25.85 14.77
CA GLY A 399 -5.40 24.95 15.61
C GLY A 399 -6.55 24.25 14.92
N ASP A 400 -7.00 24.70 13.75
CA ASP A 400 -8.01 24.01 12.96
C ASP A 400 -7.55 22.63 12.48
N MET A 401 -8.52 21.72 12.30
CA MET A 401 -8.26 20.38 11.79
C MET A 401 -8.31 20.36 10.27
N VAL A 402 -7.19 20.02 9.64
CA VAL A 402 -7.06 19.94 8.18
C VAL A 402 -6.78 18.52 7.70
N ASN A 403 -7.09 18.26 6.42
CA ASN A 403 -6.75 17.02 5.75
C ASN A 403 -5.28 17.04 5.34
N PHE A 404 -4.51 16.10 5.88
CA PHE A 404 -3.14 15.85 5.49
C PHE A 404 -3.02 14.54 4.74
N TYR A 405 -2.34 14.56 3.61
CA TYR A 405 -2.02 13.39 2.80
C TYR A 405 -0.51 13.21 2.76
N PRO A 406 0.05 12.08 3.21
CA PRO A 406 1.48 11.80 3.07
C PRO A 406 1.97 11.97 1.63
N ALA A 407 3.19 12.45 1.42
CA ALA A 407 3.77 12.59 0.09
C ALA A 407 3.82 11.25 -0.65
N ASN A 408 4.18 10.19 0.08
CA ASN A 408 4.07 8.81 -0.40
C ASN A 408 2.80 8.17 0.18
N PRO A 409 1.79 7.83 -0.65
CA PRO A 409 0.56 7.20 -0.16
C PRO A 409 0.76 5.79 0.41
N ARG A 410 1.98 5.27 0.41
CA ARG A 410 2.35 3.94 0.88
C ARG A 410 2.98 3.91 2.27
N GLY A 411 3.31 5.04 2.82
CA GLY A 411 4.00 5.16 4.11
C GLY A 411 3.41 6.24 4.99
N LEU A 412 3.58 6.09 6.29
CA LEU A 412 3.45 7.21 7.19
C LEU A 412 4.53 8.25 6.82
N PRO A 413 4.26 9.55 6.97
CA PRO A 413 5.30 10.55 6.79
C PRO A 413 6.45 10.28 7.76
N ASP A 414 7.68 10.49 7.30
CA ASP A 414 8.83 10.57 8.20
C ASP A 414 8.57 11.73 9.16
N ILE A 415 8.21 11.41 10.41
CA ILE A 415 7.84 12.39 11.47
C ILE A 415 9.08 12.59 12.37
N PHE A 416 10.26 12.76 11.78
CA PHE A 416 11.50 12.95 12.56
C PHE A 416 12.23 14.22 12.17
#